data_5ac7220c3bb5fa7ad7ef5d21873de235
#
_entry.id   5ac7220c3bb5fa7ad7ef5d21873de235
#
_cell.length_a   1.000
_cell.length_b   1.000
_cell.length_c   1.000
_cell.angle_alpha   90.00
_cell.angle_beta   90.00
_cell.angle_gamma   90.00
#
_symmetry.space_group_name_H-M   'P 1'
#
loop_
_entity.id
_entity.type
_entity.pdbx_description
1 polymer ?
#
loop_
_entity_poly.entity_id
_entity_poly.type
_entity_poly.pdbx_seq_one_letter_code
_entity_poly.pdbx_strand_id
1 'polypeptide(L)'
;MTAFFLQQLINGLTLGAVYGLIAIGYTMVYGIIGMINFAHGEVYMVSAYLCAIGLALLSFFGIHSFPLLIFATLVFTIVVTGVYGWAIERIAYRPLRNSTRLAPLISAIGMSLILQNYVQLSQGPNQQGIPTLLSGALRMTVGDGVVQITWTKVFIFVAALVGMLILTWIIQYTRLGRICRATQQDRRMAAILGINTDRVISLVFVIGAAMAGLAGVLVTMNYGTFDFCIGFIIGIKAFTAAVLGGIGSLPGAMLGGLLLGVAEAQFAGLVNSDYKDVFSFALLVAILIFRPQGLLGRPLVAKV
;
A
#
# COMPACT_ATOMS: atom_id res chain seq x y z
N MET A 1 -24.62 -1.69 21.37
CA MET A 1 -24.61 -1.82 19.89
C MET A 1 -23.89 -0.62 19.24
N THR A 2 -24.26 0.62 19.52
CA THR A 2 -23.65 1.83 18.92
C THR A 2 -22.14 1.98 19.16
N ALA A 3 -21.67 1.75 20.41
CA ALA A 3 -20.24 1.81 20.73
C ALA A 3 -19.41 0.78 19.99
N PHE A 4 -19.93 -0.44 19.82
CA PHE A 4 -19.28 -1.51 19.08
C PHE A 4 -19.14 -1.14 17.58
N PHE A 5 -20.22 -0.66 16.97
CA PHE A 5 -20.21 -0.22 15.56
C PHE A 5 -19.21 0.91 15.33
N LEU A 6 -19.18 1.91 16.23
CA LEU A 6 -18.21 3.00 16.19
C LEU A 6 -16.76 2.51 16.35
N GLN A 7 -16.53 1.55 17.26
CA GLN A 7 -15.20 0.96 17.43
C GLN A 7 -14.72 0.25 16.16
N GLN A 8 -15.60 -0.51 15.49
CA GLN A 8 -15.27 -1.18 14.23
C GLN A 8 -15.07 -0.17 13.09
N LEU A 9 -15.81 0.92 13.07
CA LEU A 9 -15.63 1.98 12.10
C LEU A 9 -14.24 2.64 12.24
N ILE A 10 -13.78 2.93 13.45
CA ILE A 10 -12.44 3.47 13.71
C ILE A 10 -11.36 2.46 13.31
N ASN A 11 -11.54 1.19 13.67
CA ASN A 11 -10.62 0.13 13.25
C ASN A 11 -10.55 0.03 11.73
N GLY A 12 -11.70 0.05 11.07
CA GLY A 12 -11.82 -0.02 9.62
C GLY A 12 -11.23 1.17 8.88
N LEU A 13 -11.40 2.38 9.41
CA LEU A 13 -10.77 3.58 8.85
C LEU A 13 -9.25 3.52 8.94
N THR A 14 -8.72 3.04 10.07
CA THR A 14 -7.26 2.88 10.25
C THR A 14 -6.71 1.85 9.27
N LEU A 15 -7.35 0.69 9.17
CA LEU A 15 -6.97 -0.38 8.25
C LEU A 15 -7.11 0.06 6.80
N GLY A 16 -8.21 0.71 6.47
CA GLY A 16 -8.50 1.21 5.14
C GLY A 16 -7.55 2.31 4.68
N ALA A 17 -7.05 3.15 5.59
CA ALA A 17 -6.03 4.13 5.27
C ALA A 17 -4.71 3.47 4.83
N VAL A 18 -4.31 2.37 5.47
CA VAL A 18 -3.14 1.58 5.05
C VAL A 18 -3.38 0.92 3.70
N TYR A 19 -4.55 0.28 3.50
CA TYR A 19 -4.90 -0.29 2.20
C TYR A 19 -4.89 0.77 1.10
N GLY A 20 -5.39 1.97 1.38
CA GLY A 20 -5.36 3.11 0.46
C GLY A 20 -3.96 3.51 0.03
N LEU A 21 -2.98 3.55 0.96
CA LEU A 21 -1.58 3.86 0.65
C LEU A 21 -0.98 2.85 -0.33
N ILE A 22 -1.19 1.56 -0.09
CA ILE A 22 -0.66 0.50 -0.96
C ILE A 22 -1.41 0.51 -2.31
N ALA A 23 -2.74 0.69 -2.28
CA ALA A 23 -3.60 0.77 -3.47
C ALA A 23 -3.22 1.92 -4.41
N ILE A 24 -2.81 3.06 -3.87
CA ILE A 24 -2.29 4.18 -4.66
C ILE A 24 -0.99 3.77 -5.38
N GLY A 25 -0.09 3.06 -4.70
CA GLY A 25 1.13 2.52 -5.31
C GLY A 25 0.82 1.59 -6.49
N TYR A 26 -0.13 0.65 -6.33
CA TYR A 26 -0.64 -0.19 -7.41
C TYR A 26 -1.19 0.62 -8.57
N THR A 27 -2.06 1.57 -8.25
CA THR A 27 -2.76 2.41 -9.25
C THR A 27 -1.79 3.25 -10.06
N MET A 28 -0.74 3.78 -9.45
CA MET A 28 0.29 4.56 -10.14
C MET A 28 1.07 3.71 -11.15
N VAL A 29 1.53 2.53 -10.73
CA VAL A 29 2.29 1.63 -11.59
C VAL A 29 1.41 1.14 -12.73
N TYR A 30 0.19 0.68 -12.43
CA TYR A 30 -0.77 0.23 -13.43
C TYR A 30 -1.12 1.34 -14.44
N GLY A 31 -1.33 2.55 -13.98
CA GLY A 31 -1.68 3.68 -14.83
C GLY A 31 -0.69 3.93 -15.97
N ILE A 32 0.61 3.68 -15.74
CA ILE A 32 1.65 3.95 -16.74
C ILE A 32 2.01 2.70 -17.55
N ILE A 33 2.07 1.53 -16.90
CA ILE A 33 2.51 0.30 -17.56
C ILE A 33 1.33 -0.47 -18.16
N GLY A 34 0.12 -0.31 -17.60
CA GLY A 34 -1.07 -1.07 -17.97
C GLY A 34 -1.05 -2.52 -17.48
N MET A 35 -0.20 -2.85 -16.51
CA MET A 35 -0.06 -4.18 -15.92
C MET A 35 0.05 -4.09 -14.41
N ILE A 36 -0.45 -5.14 -13.73
CA ILE A 36 -0.46 -5.22 -12.27
C ILE A 36 0.91 -5.70 -11.79
N ASN A 37 1.47 -5.02 -10.80
CA ASN A 37 2.71 -5.42 -10.15
C ASN A 37 2.41 -6.27 -8.90
N PHE A 38 2.30 -7.59 -9.04
CA PHE A 38 2.05 -8.47 -7.90
C PHE A 38 3.17 -8.47 -6.85
N ALA A 39 4.39 -8.09 -7.21
CA ALA A 39 5.48 -7.94 -6.24
C ALA A 39 5.31 -6.73 -5.30
N HIS A 40 4.34 -5.85 -5.54
CA HIS A 40 4.15 -4.63 -4.73
C HIS A 40 3.73 -4.94 -3.28
N GLY A 41 2.94 -5.99 -3.07
CA GLY A 41 2.61 -6.47 -1.72
C GLY A 41 3.85 -6.94 -0.95
N GLU A 42 4.78 -7.61 -1.63
CA GLU A 42 6.02 -8.04 -1.00
C GLU A 42 6.98 -6.87 -0.71
N VAL A 43 6.94 -5.81 -1.51
CA VAL A 43 7.65 -4.56 -1.19
C VAL A 43 7.15 -3.96 0.12
N TYR A 44 5.84 -3.99 0.37
CA TYR A 44 5.25 -3.63 1.66
C TYR A 44 5.73 -4.56 2.79
N MET A 45 5.76 -5.89 2.60
CA MET A 45 6.30 -6.84 3.58
C MET A 45 7.76 -6.52 3.91
N VAL A 46 8.62 -6.36 2.89
CA VAL A 46 10.04 -5.98 3.07
C VAL A 46 10.14 -4.70 3.88
N SER A 47 9.26 -3.72 3.66
CA SER A 47 9.28 -2.47 4.42
C SER A 47 8.93 -2.65 5.90
N ALA A 48 8.08 -3.62 6.25
CA ALA A 48 7.78 -3.96 7.64
C ALA A 48 9.04 -4.50 8.36
N TYR A 49 9.79 -5.39 7.70
CA TYR A 49 11.07 -5.89 8.23
C TYR A 49 12.14 -4.79 8.30
N LEU A 50 12.22 -3.92 7.29
CA LEU A 50 13.14 -2.77 7.32
C LEU A 50 12.80 -1.80 8.44
N CYS A 51 11.54 -1.62 8.78
CA CYS A 51 11.11 -0.85 9.93
C CYS A 51 11.66 -1.46 11.25
N ALA A 52 11.52 -2.78 11.43
CA ALA A 52 12.05 -3.47 12.60
C ALA A 52 13.58 -3.34 12.70
N ILE A 53 14.28 -3.57 11.59
CA ILE A 53 15.74 -3.41 11.50
C ILE A 53 16.15 -1.95 11.80
N GLY A 54 15.46 -0.97 11.22
CA GLY A 54 15.71 0.44 11.45
C GLY A 54 15.55 0.85 12.91
N LEU A 55 14.47 0.38 13.55
CA LEU A 55 14.24 0.61 14.99
C LEU A 55 15.38 -0.01 15.84
N ALA A 56 15.76 -1.25 15.54
CA ALA A 56 16.83 -1.94 16.26
C ALA A 56 18.18 -1.23 16.10
N LEU A 57 18.54 -0.84 14.87
CA LEU A 57 19.78 -0.13 14.57
C LEU A 57 19.85 1.24 15.27
N LEU A 58 18.80 2.05 15.16
CA LEU A 58 18.78 3.38 15.76
C LEU A 58 18.79 3.32 17.30
N SER A 59 18.11 2.33 17.88
CA SER A 59 18.16 2.08 19.32
C SER A 59 19.56 1.64 19.77
N PHE A 60 20.25 0.84 18.96
CA PHE A 60 21.64 0.43 19.21
C PHE A 60 22.62 1.64 19.20
N PHE A 61 22.40 2.62 18.33
CA PHE A 61 23.15 3.86 18.29
C PHE A 61 22.77 4.87 19.38
N GLY A 62 21.91 4.48 20.34
CA GLY A 62 21.54 5.33 21.48
C GLY A 62 20.51 6.41 21.16
N ILE A 63 19.82 6.33 20.04
CA ILE A 63 18.72 7.24 19.71
C ILE A 63 17.44 6.73 20.39
N HIS A 64 17.16 7.26 21.58
CA HIS A 64 15.98 6.87 22.36
C HIS A 64 14.85 7.90 22.34
N SER A 65 15.08 9.08 21.75
CA SER A 65 14.03 10.09 21.63
C SER A 65 12.97 9.61 20.64
N PHE A 66 11.76 9.37 21.14
CA PHE A 66 10.63 8.80 20.40
C PHE A 66 10.35 9.49 19.04
N PRO A 67 10.23 10.83 18.93
CA PRO A 67 9.94 11.48 17.65
C PRO A 67 11.07 11.30 16.63
N LEU A 68 12.33 11.38 17.08
CA LEU A 68 13.49 11.23 16.20
C LEU A 68 13.65 9.79 15.73
N LEU A 69 13.40 8.81 16.62
CA LEU A 69 13.45 7.40 16.32
C LEU A 69 12.44 7.03 15.21
N ILE A 70 11.18 7.46 15.36
CA ILE A 70 10.14 7.18 14.36
C ILE A 70 10.46 7.88 13.04
N PHE A 71 10.81 9.16 13.08
CA PHE A 71 11.11 9.92 11.87
C PHE A 71 12.30 9.32 11.11
N ALA A 72 13.40 9.00 11.80
CA ALA A 72 14.58 8.41 11.19
C ALA A 72 14.30 7.01 10.61
N THR A 73 13.56 6.17 11.36
CA THR A 73 13.12 4.84 10.87
C THR A 73 12.23 4.97 9.63
N LEU A 74 11.31 5.92 9.63
CA LEU A 74 10.40 6.16 8.50
C LEU A 74 11.19 6.59 7.26
N VAL A 75 12.12 7.54 7.39
CA VAL A 75 12.97 7.99 6.28
C VAL A 75 13.85 6.84 5.77
N PHE A 76 14.49 6.11 6.67
CA PHE A 76 15.31 4.94 6.33
C PHE A 76 14.49 3.91 5.55
N THR A 77 13.32 3.53 6.08
CA THR A 77 12.45 2.52 5.44
C THR A 77 11.98 2.99 4.07
N ILE A 78 11.51 4.23 3.94
CA ILE A 78 11.05 4.78 2.64
C ILE A 78 12.17 4.79 1.60
N VAL A 79 13.36 5.21 1.98
CA VAL A 79 14.51 5.29 1.05
C VAL A 79 14.92 3.89 0.59
N VAL A 80 15.11 2.96 1.53
CA VAL A 80 15.54 1.59 1.19
C VAL A 80 14.46 0.87 0.39
N THR A 81 13.18 1.01 0.78
CA THR A 81 12.05 0.43 0.03
C THR A 81 11.95 1.04 -1.38
N GLY A 82 12.23 2.33 -1.54
CA GLY A 82 12.34 2.98 -2.84
C GLY A 82 13.42 2.35 -3.74
N VAL A 83 14.57 1.99 -3.16
CA VAL A 83 15.64 1.25 -3.89
C VAL A 83 15.16 -0.14 -4.31
N TYR A 84 14.42 -0.87 -3.45
CA TYR A 84 13.79 -2.14 -3.85
C TYR A 84 12.82 -1.96 -5.01
N GLY A 85 11.98 -0.92 -4.98
CA GLY A 85 11.08 -0.60 -6.09
C GLY A 85 11.81 -0.32 -7.41
N TRP A 86 12.89 0.45 -7.35
CA TRP A 86 13.77 0.69 -8.49
C TRP A 86 14.43 -0.60 -9.01
N ALA A 87 14.93 -1.44 -8.12
CA ALA A 87 15.58 -2.70 -8.47
C ALA A 87 14.59 -3.66 -9.16
N ILE A 88 13.39 -3.80 -8.61
CA ILE A 88 12.31 -4.62 -9.20
C ILE A 88 11.99 -4.13 -10.63
N GLU A 89 11.85 -2.83 -10.82
CA GLU A 89 11.62 -2.27 -12.16
C GLU A 89 12.78 -2.61 -13.10
N ARG A 90 14.00 -2.39 -12.66
CA ARG A 90 15.20 -2.56 -13.47
C ARG A 90 15.45 -4.01 -13.88
N ILE A 91 15.21 -4.95 -12.97
CA ILE A 91 15.53 -6.37 -13.13
C ILE A 91 14.35 -7.13 -13.75
N ALA A 92 13.14 -6.95 -13.21
CA ALA A 92 11.99 -7.78 -13.54
C ALA A 92 11.10 -7.21 -14.65
N TYR A 93 10.96 -5.86 -14.73
CA TYR A 93 10.01 -5.26 -15.67
C TYR A 93 10.64 -4.64 -16.90
N ARG A 94 11.78 -3.97 -16.74
CA ARG A 94 12.42 -3.24 -17.84
C ARG A 94 12.82 -4.14 -19.01
N PRO A 95 13.40 -5.34 -18.82
CA PRO A 95 13.76 -6.24 -19.92
C PRO A 95 12.54 -6.76 -20.69
N LEU A 96 11.38 -6.85 -20.01
CA LEU A 96 10.18 -7.47 -20.55
C LEU A 96 9.15 -6.47 -21.11
N ARG A 97 9.45 -5.19 -21.18
CA ARG A 97 8.52 -4.14 -21.63
C ARG A 97 8.02 -4.29 -23.07
N ASN A 98 8.81 -4.91 -23.92
CA ASN A 98 8.49 -5.14 -25.34
C ASN A 98 8.04 -6.59 -25.62
N SER A 99 7.85 -7.39 -24.58
CA SER A 99 7.37 -8.77 -24.68
C SER A 99 5.83 -8.85 -24.64
N THR A 100 5.31 -10.07 -24.73
CA THR A 100 3.87 -10.32 -24.57
C THR A 100 3.39 -9.89 -23.18
N ARG A 101 2.11 -9.55 -23.04
CA ARG A 101 1.53 -9.08 -21.75
C ARG A 101 1.68 -10.08 -20.60
N LEU A 102 1.83 -11.38 -20.91
CA LEU A 102 1.99 -12.44 -19.90
C LEU A 102 3.39 -12.46 -19.28
N ALA A 103 4.45 -12.10 -20.03
CA ALA A 103 5.82 -12.20 -19.54
C ALA A 103 6.10 -11.29 -18.31
N PRO A 104 5.73 -10.01 -18.28
CA PRO A 104 5.87 -9.19 -17.07
C PRO A 104 4.99 -9.67 -15.90
N LEU A 105 3.82 -10.26 -16.17
CA LEU A 105 2.96 -10.83 -15.14
C LEU A 105 3.66 -12.00 -14.43
N ILE A 106 4.19 -12.96 -15.22
CA ILE A 106 4.93 -14.12 -14.67
C ILE A 106 6.17 -13.65 -13.92
N SER A 107 6.89 -12.67 -14.47
CA SER A 107 8.06 -12.08 -13.81
C SER A 107 7.71 -11.41 -12.49
N ALA A 108 6.55 -10.73 -12.41
CA ALA A 108 6.07 -10.12 -11.17
C ALA A 108 5.78 -11.17 -10.09
N ILE A 109 5.12 -12.27 -10.46
CA ILE A 109 4.86 -13.39 -9.54
C ILE A 109 6.18 -14.04 -9.10
N GLY A 110 7.11 -14.27 -10.03
CA GLY A 110 8.44 -14.78 -9.70
C GLY A 110 9.20 -13.88 -8.75
N MET A 111 9.15 -12.55 -8.95
CA MET A 111 9.78 -11.57 -8.06
C MET A 111 9.11 -11.54 -6.68
N SER A 112 7.78 -11.69 -6.62
CA SER A 112 7.03 -11.83 -5.36
C SER A 112 7.56 -13.02 -4.56
N LEU A 113 7.65 -14.21 -5.18
CA LEU A 113 8.18 -15.41 -4.54
C LEU A 113 9.65 -15.27 -4.11
N ILE A 114 10.49 -14.60 -4.92
CA ILE A 114 11.89 -14.33 -4.57
C ILE A 114 11.96 -13.47 -3.31
N LEU A 115 11.21 -12.37 -3.23
CA LEU A 115 11.22 -11.47 -2.08
C LEU A 115 10.69 -12.18 -0.82
N GLN A 116 9.62 -12.96 -0.94
CA GLN A 116 9.05 -13.72 0.17
C GLN A 116 10.06 -14.74 0.73
N ASN A 117 10.66 -15.56 -0.14
CA ASN A 117 11.67 -16.53 0.27
C ASN A 117 12.95 -15.86 0.78
N TYR A 118 13.39 -14.75 0.20
CA TYR A 118 14.53 -13.98 0.67
C TYR A 118 14.33 -13.52 2.13
N VAL A 119 13.15 -12.97 2.45
CA VAL A 119 12.83 -12.56 3.82
C VAL A 119 12.73 -13.76 4.75
N GLN A 120 12.08 -14.85 4.33
CA GLN A 120 11.99 -16.07 5.11
C GLN A 120 13.35 -16.67 5.45
N LEU A 121 14.28 -16.70 4.48
CA LEU A 121 15.63 -17.25 4.69
C LEU A 121 16.50 -16.33 5.56
N SER A 122 16.34 -15.00 5.44
CA SER A 122 17.18 -14.03 6.16
C SER A 122 16.69 -13.73 7.56
N GLN A 123 15.39 -13.74 7.81
CA GLN A 123 14.76 -13.35 9.08
C GLN A 123 14.10 -14.52 9.82
N GLY A 124 14.01 -15.68 9.15
CA GLY A 124 13.37 -16.87 9.67
C GLY A 124 11.87 -16.93 9.41
N PRO A 125 11.24 -18.13 9.64
CA PRO A 125 9.81 -18.35 9.38
C PRO A 125 8.90 -17.83 10.50
N ASN A 126 9.46 -17.44 11.65
CA ASN A 126 8.69 -17.03 12.82
C ASN A 126 8.15 -15.62 12.69
N GLN A 127 7.02 -15.36 13.34
CA GLN A 127 6.49 -14.00 13.47
C GLN A 127 7.49 -13.11 14.21
N GLN A 128 7.71 -11.93 13.67
CA GLN A 128 8.52 -10.90 14.30
C GLN A 128 7.61 -9.96 15.09
N GLY A 129 8.08 -9.52 16.27
CA GLY A 129 7.35 -8.61 17.14
C GLY A 129 8.11 -7.29 17.35
N ILE A 130 7.39 -6.18 17.30
CA ILE A 130 7.92 -4.87 17.68
C ILE A 130 7.18 -4.40 18.91
N PRO A 131 7.89 -3.87 19.93
CA PRO A 131 7.23 -3.31 21.09
C PRO A 131 6.36 -2.11 20.71
N THR A 132 5.24 -1.94 21.40
CA THR A 132 4.34 -0.80 21.20
C THR A 132 5.07 0.50 21.49
N LEU A 133 5.24 1.33 20.46
CA LEU A 133 6.00 2.57 20.55
C LEU A 133 5.18 3.72 21.17
N LEU A 134 3.86 3.72 20.97
CA LEU A 134 2.94 4.72 21.49
C LEU A 134 1.98 4.07 22.48
N SER A 135 2.09 4.45 23.75
CA SER A 135 1.16 4.04 24.80
C SER A 135 0.10 5.13 25.03
N GLY A 136 -1.11 4.71 25.34
CA GLY A 136 -2.23 5.58 25.66
C GLY A 136 -3.40 5.44 24.70
N ALA A 137 -4.60 5.70 25.21
CA ALA A 137 -5.84 5.70 24.46
C ALA A 137 -6.80 6.77 24.99
N LEU A 138 -7.48 7.42 24.08
CA LEU A 138 -8.65 8.24 24.38
C LEU A 138 -9.83 7.27 24.60
N ARG A 139 -10.46 7.38 25.76
CA ARG A 139 -11.64 6.58 26.08
C ARG A 139 -12.85 7.50 26.10
N MET A 140 -13.82 7.19 25.26
CA MET A 140 -15.10 7.92 25.18
C MET A 140 -16.23 6.95 25.53
N THR A 141 -17.05 7.30 26.49
CA THR A 141 -18.28 6.55 26.80
C THR A 141 -19.37 6.95 25.82
N VAL A 142 -19.91 5.98 25.09
CA VAL A 142 -21.01 6.20 24.13
C VAL A 142 -22.14 5.24 24.49
N GLY A 143 -23.21 5.75 25.10
CA GLY A 143 -24.27 4.91 25.69
C GLY A 143 -23.71 4.00 26.78
N ASP A 144 -24.04 2.72 26.73
CA ASP A 144 -23.57 1.71 27.72
C ASP A 144 -22.19 1.12 27.39
N GLY A 145 -21.49 1.62 26.37
CA GLY A 145 -20.19 1.08 25.92
C GLY A 145 -19.07 2.10 25.94
N VAL A 146 -17.83 1.61 25.96
CA VAL A 146 -16.61 2.44 25.89
C VAL A 146 -15.96 2.26 24.52
N VAL A 147 -15.75 3.35 23.81
CA VAL A 147 -14.96 3.40 22.56
C VAL A 147 -13.53 3.81 22.92
N GLN A 148 -12.55 3.03 22.47
CA GLN A 148 -11.14 3.29 22.70
C GLN A 148 -10.44 3.64 21.40
N ILE A 149 -9.83 4.83 21.35
CA ILE A 149 -9.02 5.32 20.24
C ILE A 149 -7.57 5.40 20.72
N THR A 150 -6.73 4.43 20.34
CA THR A 150 -5.31 4.49 20.68
C THR A 150 -4.62 5.62 19.89
N TRP A 151 -3.66 6.31 20.51
CA TRP A 151 -2.86 7.33 19.83
C TRP A 151 -2.15 6.80 18.60
N THR A 152 -1.78 5.51 18.60
CA THR A 152 -1.21 4.83 17.44
C THR A 152 -2.17 4.86 16.23
N LYS A 153 -3.47 4.58 16.43
CA LYS A 153 -4.46 4.62 15.33
C LYS A 153 -4.65 6.01 14.77
N VAL A 154 -4.67 7.03 15.64
CA VAL A 154 -4.76 8.43 15.20
C VAL A 154 -3.53 8.79 14.36
N PHE A 155 -2.34 8.45 14.84
CA PHE A 155 -1.10 8.69 14.11
C PHE A 155 -1.08 8.00 12.75
N ILE A 156 -1.48 6.72 12.68
CA ILE A 156 -1.55 5.94 11.44
C ILE A 156 -2.50 6.59 10.45
N PHE A 157 -3.71 6.94 10.88
CA PHE A 157 -4.70 7.55 10.02
C PHE A 157 -4.23 8.91 9.48
N VAL A 158 -3.70 9.76 10.34
CA VAL A 158 -3.17 11.08 9.95
C VAL A 158 -1.96 10.94 9.02
N ALA A 159 -0.99 10.09 9.35
CA ALA A 159 0.20 9.87 8.53
C ALA A 159 -0.15 9.29 7.15
N ALA A 160 -1.09 8.34 7.10
CA ALA A 160 -1.57 7.78 5.85
C ALA A 160 -2.29 8.84 5.00
N LEU A 161 -3.17 9.63 5.61
CA LEU A 161 -3.89 10.71 4.93
C LEU A 161 -2.92 11.76 4.38
N VAL A 162 -1.95 12.18 5.17
CA VAL A 162 -0.90 13.14 4.77
C VAL A 162 -0.08 12.57 3.60
N GLY A 163 0.35 11.31 3.68
CA GLY A 163 1.07 10.64 2.59
C GLY A 163 0.26 10.61 1.29
N MET A 164 -1.02 10.24 1.38
CA MET A 164 -1.93 10.23 0.23
C MET A 164 -2.14 11.63 -0.36
N LEU A 165 -2.32 12.65 0.48
CA LEU A 165 -2.49 14.04 0.03
C LEU A 165 -1.23 14.59 -0.63
N ILE A 166 -0.06 14.36 -0.03
CA ILE A 166 1.24 14.77 -0.61
C ILE A 166 1.42 14.14 -1.99
N LEU A 167 1.18 12.84 -2.12
CA LEU A 167 1.32 12.17 -3.41
C LEU A 167 0.33 12.69 -4.45
N THR A 168 -0.92 12.88 -4.05
CA THR A 168 -1.96 13.45 -4.93
C THR A 168 -1.56 14.85 -5.39
N TRP A 169 -1.06 15.68 -4.50
CA TRP A 169 -0.55 17.01 -4.83
C TRP A 169 0.63 16.95 -5.80
N ILE A 170 1.61 16.06 -5.57
CA ILE A 170 2.75 15.85 -6.47
C ILE A 170 2.26 15.49 -7.88
N ILE A 171 1.33 14.54 -7.99
CA ILE A 171 0.84 14.06 -9.29
C ILE A 171 -0.06 15.09 -9.98
N GLN A 172 -0.84 15.88 -9.25
CA GLN A 172 -1.75 16.86 -9.88
C GLN A 172 -1.05 18.15 -10.28
N TYR A 173 -0.15 18.67 -9.45
CA TYR A 173 0.35 20.05 -9.60
C TYR A 173 1.81 20.16 -10.03
N THR A 174 2.65 19.10 -9.90
CA THR A 174 4.07 19.18 -10.23
C THR A 174 4.39 18.84 -11.70
N ARG A 175 5.62 19.14 -12.11
CA ARG A 175 6.15 18.72 -13.43
C ARG A 175 6.19 17.20 -13.57
N LEU A 176 6.53 16.49 -12.50
CA LEU A 176 6.54 15.02 -12.48
C LEU A 176 5.17 14.44 -12.82
N GLY A 177 4.11 14.97 -12.22
CA GLY A 177 2.76 14.49 -12.49
C GLY A 177 2.32 14.75 -13.93
N ARG A 178 2.70 15.89 -14.53
CA ARG A 178 2.42 16.16 -15.96
C ARG A 178 3.11 15.15 -16.87
N ILE A 179 4.39 14.86 -16.61
CA ILE A 179 5.17 13.88 -17.38
C ILE A 179 4.58 12.46 -17.21
N CYS A 180 4.19 12.09 -15.99
CA CYS A 180 3.52 10.81 -15.73
C CYS A 180 2.21 10.67 -16.51
N ARG A 181 1.34 11.68 -16.49
CA ARG A 181 0.08 11.67 -17.25
C ARG A 181 0.29 11.62 -18.76
N ALA A 182 1.26 12.37 -19.29
CA ALA A 182 1.61 12.32 -20.72
C ALA A 182 2.09 10.91 -21.12
N THR A 183 2.95 10.29 -20.31
CA THR A 183 3.44 8.92 -20.56
C THR A 183 2.34 7.87 -20.43
N GLN A 184 1.38 8.08 -19.54
CA GLN A 184 0.20 7.23 -19.37
C GLN A 184 -0.72 7.29 -20.59
N GLN A 185 -0.87 8.46 -21.18
CA GLN A 185 -1.76 8.70 -22.31
C GLN A 185 -1.21 8.08 -23.61
N ASP A 186 0.05 8.38 -23.93
CA ASP A 186 0.75 7.79 -25.07
C ASP A 186 2.28 7.82 -24.87
N ARG A 187 2.90 6.64 -24.70
CA ARG A 187 4.34 6.51 -24.48
C ARG A 187 5.16 6.93 -25.71
N ARG A 188 4.67 6.61 -26.93
CA ARG A 188 5.39 6.92 -28.16
C ARG A 188 5.41 8.43 -28.40
N MET A 189 4.25 9.04 -28.25
CA MET A 189 4.14 10.49 -28.39
C MET A 189 4.94 11.24 -27.32
N ALA A 190 4.89 10.78 -26.06
CA ALA A 190 5.70 11.35 -24.98
C ALA A 190 7.21 11.27 -25.28
N ALA A 191 7.68 10.16 -25.86
CA ALA A 191 9.08 10.00 -26.26
C ALA A 191 9.48 10.97 -27.39
N ILE A 192 8.61 11.18 -28.38
CA ILE A 192 8.82 12.14 -29.47
C ILE A 192 8.93 13.59 -28.94
N LEU A 193 8.16 13.91 -27.88
CA LEU A 193 8.22 15.20 -27.20
C LEU A 193 9.43 15.34 -26.24
N GLY A 194 10.39 14.41 -26.29
CA GLY A 194 11.63 14.45 -25.51
C GLY A 194 11.52 13.93 -24.08
N ILE A 195 10.40 13.31 -23.70
CA ILE A 195 10.24 12.70 -22.37
C ILE A 195 10.95 11.35 -22.33
N ASN A 196 11.89 11.19 -21.41
CA ASN A 196 12.51 9.90 -21.17
C ASN A 196 11.56 8.98 -20.41
N THR A 197 10.76 8.21 -21.15
CA THR A 197 9.71 7.33 -20.60
C THR A 197 10.27 6.25 -19.66
N ASP A 198 11.51 5.80 -19.88
CA ASP A 198 12.17 4.83 -19.00
C ASP A 198 12.41 5.38 -17.60
N ARG A 199 12.91 6.62 -17.52
CA ARG A 199 13.12 7.30 -16.22
C ARG A 199 11.78 7.55 -15.50
N VAL A 200 10.74 7.89 -16.26
CA VAL A 200 9.41 8.13 -15.68
C VAL A 200 8.87 6.84 -15.06
N ILE A 201 8.98 5.72 -15.75
CA ILE A 201 8.51 4.43 -15.25
C ILE A 201 9.30 4.03 -13.99
N SER A 202 10.64 4.11 -14.03
CA SER A 202 11.47 3.81 -12.84
C SER A 202 11.09 4.71 -11.65
N LEU A 203 10.84 5.98 -11.87
CA LEU A 203 10.44 6.92 -10.82
C LEU A 203 9.08 6.57 -10.22
N VAL A 204 8.13 6.12 -11.04
CA VAL A 204 6.81 5.69 -10.54
C VAL A 204 6.91 4.42 -9.69
N PHE A 205 7.80 3.49 -10.03
CA PHE A 205 8.07 2.34 -9.16
C PHE A 205 8.67 2.76 -7.82
N VAL A 206 9.61 3.70 -7.82
CA VAL A 206 10.20 4.26 -6.59
C VAL A 206 9.14 4.93 -5.72
N ILE A 207 8.29 5.77 -6.31
CA ILE A 207 7.21 6.45 -5.57
C ILE A 207 6.20 5.43 -5.02
N GLY A 208 5.77 4.47 -5.84
CA GLY A 208 4.87 3.41 -5.40
C GLY A 208 5.47 2.62 -4.24
N ALA A 209 6.74 2.21 -4.36
CA ALA A 209 7.47 1.52 -3.29
C ALA A 209 7.63 2.39 -2.03
N ALA A 210 7.84 3.69 -2.17
CA ALA A 210 7.88 4.62 -1.05
C ALA A 210 6.54 4.67 -0.28
N MET A 211 5.41 4.61 -0.99
CA MET A 211 4.09 4.54 -0.37
C MET A 211 3.87 3.19 0.34
N ALA A 212 4.33 2.08 -0.26
CA ALA A 212 4.35 0.78 0.41
C ALA A 212 5.27 0.79 1.64
N GLY A 213 6.41 1.49 1.55
CA GLY A 213 7.32 1.73 2.67
C GLY A 213 6.66 2.44 3.85
N LEU A 214 5.94 3.52 3.56
CA LEU A 214 5.16 4.24 4.57
C LEU A 214 4.10 3.31 5.18
N ALA A 215 3.35 2.57 4.36
CA ALA A 215 2.32 1.65 4.83
C ALA A 215 2.89 0.55 5.73
N GLY A 216 4.06 -0.01 5.41
CA GLY A 216 4.73 -1.02 6.23
C GLY A 216 5.11 -0.51 7.61
N VAL A 217 5.68 0.69 7.72
CA VAL A 217 5.97 1.33 9.02
C VAL A 217 4.70 1.51 9.84
N LEU A 218 3.62 1.98 9.22
CA LEU A 218 2.35 2.23 9.93
C LEU A 218 1.69 0.94 10.43
N VAL A 219 1.78 -0.14 9.65
CA VAL A 219 1.21 -1.44 10.04
C VAL A 219 2.00 -2.10 11.15
N THR A 220 3.33 -2.06 11.09
CA THR A 220 4.17 -2.59 12.19
C THR A 220 3.88 -1.88 13.51
N MET A 221 3.60 -0.59 13.47
CA MET A 221 3.19 0.18 14.66
C MET A 221 1.78 -0.21 15.15
N ASN A 222 0.88 -0.65 14.27
CA ASN A 222 -0.50 -0.99 14.63
C ASN A 222 -0.64 -2.38 15.23
N TYR A 223 -0.06 -3.38 14.56
CA TYR A 223 -0.24 -4.79 14.95
C TYR A 223 0.86 -5.29 15.89
N GLY A 224 2.02 -4.66 15.87
CA GLY A 224 3.18 -5.08 16.66
C GLY A 224 3.79 -6.42 16.24
N THR A 225 3.08 -7.21 15.42
CA THR A 225 3.54 -8.52 14.91
C THR A 225 3.28 -8.63 13.42
N PHE A 226 4.21 -9.23 12.68
CA PHE A 226 4.12 -9.48 11.26
C PHE A 226 4.95 -10.71 10.88
N ASP A 227 4.63 -11.31 9.74
CA ASP A 227 5.31 -12.47 9.20
C ASP A 227 5.69 -12.27 7.71
N PHE A 228 6.40 -13.23 7.15
CA PHE A 228 6.83 -13.20 5.75
C PHE A 228 5.70 -13.42 4.73
N CYS A 229 4.50 -13.82 5.17
CA CYS A 229 3.33 -14.00 4.29
C CYS A 229 2.43 -12.75 4.22
N ILE A 230 2.65 -11.77 5.11
CA ILE A 230 1.78 -10.58 5.22
C ILE A 230 1.68 -9.80 3.89
N GLY A 231 2.75 -9.83 3.07
CA GLY A 231 2.82 -9.13 1.78
C GLY A 231 1.80 -9.62 0.79
N PHE A 232 1.66 -10.94 0.65
CA PHE A 232 0.73 -11.54 -0.29
C PHE A 232 -0.72 -11.22 0.05
N ILE A 233 -1.13 -11.45 1.30
CA ILE A 233 -2.51 -11.24 1.76
C ILE A 233 -2.91 -9.77 1.65
N ILE A 234 -2.10 -8.86 2.21
CA ILE A 234 -2.38 -7.43 2.18
C ILE A 234 -2.22 -6.88 0.76
N GLY A 235 -1.30 -7.42 -0.02
CA GLY A 235 -1.13 -7.08 -1.43
C GLY A 235 -2.41 -7.32 -2.24
N ILE A 236 -3.06 -8.48 -2.11
CA ILE A 236 -4.33 -8.76 -2.79
C ILE A 236 -5.45 -7.88 -2.26
N LYS A 237 -5.53 -7.60 -0.95
CA LYS A 237 -6.52 -6.68 -0.39
C LYS A 237 -6.33 -5.24 -0.90
N ALA A 238 -5.10 -4.76 -0.96
CA ALA A 238 -4.80 -3.45 -1.53
C ALA A 238 -5.09 -3.38 -3.04
N PHE A 239 -4.87 -4.48 -3.76
CA PHE A 239 -5.33 -4.61 -5.14
C PHE A 239 -6.85 -4.57 -5.23
N THR A 240 -7.57 -5.28 -4.35
CA THR A 240 -9.04 -5.18 -4.24
C THR A 240 -9.49 -3.74 -4.01
N ALA A 241 -8.82 -3.01 -3.13
CA ALA A 241 -9.07 -1.60 -2.87
C ALA A 241 -8.85 -0.73 -4.12
N ALA A 242 -7.78 -0.99 -4.88
CA ALA A 242 -7.50 -0.28 -6.12
C ALA A 242 -8.57 -0.56 -7.20
N VAL A 243 -9.03 -1.80 -7.32
CA VAL A 243 -10.12 -2.21 -8.23
C VAL A 243 -11.44 -1.58 -7.82
N LEU A 244 -11.79 -1.65 -6.53
CA LEU A 244 -13.00 -1.03 -5.98
C LEU A 244 -13.03 0.47 -6.26
N GLY A 245 -11.91 1.14 -6.03
CA GLY A 245 -11.77 2.57 -6.28
C GLY A 245 -11.80 2.96 -7.75
N GLY A 246 -11.35 2.06 -8.62
CA GLY A 246 -11.16 2.27 -10.06
C GLY A 246 -9.68 2.44 -10.40
N ILE A 247 -9.11 1.41 -10.99
CA ILE A 247 -7.68 1.35 -11.33
C ILE A 247 -7.32 2.51 -12.28
N GLY A 248 -6.27 3.24 -11.95
CA GLY A 248 -5.84 4.43 -12.70
C GLY A 248 -6.32 5.76 -12.12
N SER A 249 -7.22 5.73 -11.11
CA SER A 249 -7.67 6.92 -10.38
C SER A 249 -7.06 6.94 -8.98
N LEU A 250 -6.16 7.89 -8.69
CA LEU A 250 -5.55 8.03 -7.35
C LEU A 250 -6.60 8.29 -6.26
N PRO A 251 -7.54 9.27 -6.44
CA PRO A 251 -8.62 9.46 -5.46
C PRO A 251 -9.52 8.23 -5.33
N GLY A 252 -9.71 7.50 -6.43
CA GLY A 252 -10.45 6.25 -6.41
C GLY A 252 -9.80 5.21 -5.52
N ALA A 253 -8.49 4.97 -5.69
CA ALA A 253 -7.75 4.01 -4.87
C ALA A 253 -7.78 4.37 -3.36
N MET A 254 -7.71 5.67 -3.02
CA MET A 254 -7.87 6.15 -1.63
C MET A 254 -9.24 5.77 -1.06
N LEU A 255 -10.30 6.13 -1.78
CA LEU A 255 -11.67 5.81 -1.35
C LEU A 255 -11.93 4.32 -1.31
N GLY A 256 -11.43 3.57 -2.30
CA GLY A 256 -11.54 2.11 -2.34
C GLY A 256 -10.86 1.45 -1.14
N GLY A 257 -9.68 1.95 -0.74
CA GLY A 257 -8.99 1.50 0.46
C GLY A 257 -9.79 1.74 1.74
N LEU A 258 -10.30 2.95 1.92
CA LEU A 258 -11.11 3.31 3.09
C LEU A 258 -12.41 2.48 3.14
N LEU A 259 -13.10 2.35 2.02
CA LEU A 259 -14.34 1.56 1.95
C LEU A 259 -14.10 0.07 2.23
N LEU A 260 -13.05 -0.51 1.64
CA LEU A 260 -12.70 -1.91 1.89
C LEU A 260 -12.35 -2.15 3.36
N GLY A 261 -11.52 -1.27 3.94
CA GLY A 261 -11.13 -1.41 5.35
C GLY A 261 -12.31 -1.29 6.31
N VAL A 262 -13.22 -0.35 6.07
CA VAL A 262 -14.45 -0.21 6.86
C VAL A 262 -15.37 -1.43 6.68
N ALA A 263 -15.59 -1.88 5.45
CA ALA A 263 -16.43 -3.04 5.17
C ALA A 263 -15.86 -4.32 5.81
N GLU A 264 -14.55 -4.54 5.69
CA GLU A 264 -13.85 -5.68 6.30
C GLU A 264 -13.94 -5.65 7.84
N ALA A 265 -13.72 -4.49 8.46
CA ALA A 265 -13.79 -4.36 9.91
C ALA A 265 -15.21 -4.58 10.43
N GLN A 266 -16.22 -4.06 9.76
CA GLN A 266 -17.63 -4.30 10.11
C GLN A 266 -18.00 -5.76 9.94
N PHE A 267 -17.60 -6.41 8.85
CA PHE A 267 -17.84 -7.84 8.65
C PHE A 267 -17.17 -8.70 9.72
N ALA A 268 -15.89 -8.41 10.02
CA ALA A 268 -15.15 -9.12 11.05
C ALA A 268 -15.78 -8.98 12.44
N GLY A 269 -16.36 -7.82 12.73
CA GLY A 269 -17.02 -7.55 14.00
C GLY A 269 -18.43 -8.14 14.12
N LEU A 270 -19.21 -8.13 13.03
CA LEU A 270 -20.62 -8.53 13.05
C LEU A 270 -20.83 -10.02 12.75
N VAL A 271 -19.98 -10.61 11.92
CA VAL A 271 -20.12 -11.99 11.45
C VAL A 271 -19.04 -12.88 12.07
N ASN A 272 -17.82 -12.81 11.58
CA ASN A 272 -16.69 -13.58 12.11
C ASN A 272 -15.37 -13.01 11.59
N SER A 273 -14.38 -12.87 12.47
CA SER A 273 -13.04 -12.40 12.15
C SER A 273 -12.27 -13.37 11.25
N ASP A 274 -12.52 -14.68 11.34
CA ASP A 274 -11.79 -15.70 10.58
C ASP A 274 -12.07 -15.64 9.07
N TYR A 275 -13.27 -15.18 8.71
CA TYR A 275 -13.71 -15.07 7.32
C TYR A 275 -13.50 -13.68 6.69
N LYS A 276 -12.79 -12.75 7.35
CA LYS A 276 -12.54 -11.39 6.84
C LYS A 276 -11.83 -11.38 5.49
N ASP A 277 -10.90 -12.31 5.28
CA ASP A 277 -10.14 -12.41 4.03
C ASP A 277 -11.02 -12.94 2.89
N VAL A 278 -11.86 -13.95 3.20
CA VAL A 278 -12.85 -14.49 2.26
C VAL A 278 -13.83 -13.39 1.83
N PHE A 279 -14.29 -12.57 2.77
CA PHE A 279 -15.16 -11.42 2.46
C PHE A 279 -14.48 -10.43 1.51
N SER A 280 -13.22 -10.06 1.77
CA SER A 280 -12.49 -9.12 0.93
C SER A 280 -12.28 -9.65 -0.50
N PHE A 281 -12.03 -10.95 -0.65
CA PHE A 281 -11.87 -11.59 -1.97
C PHE A 281 -13.20 -11.79 -2.68
N ALA A 282 -14.27 -12.14 -1.96
CA ALA A 282 -15.63 -12.19 -2.52
C ALA A 282 -16.06 -10.81 -3.03
N LEU A 283 -15.73 -9.74 -2.30
CA LEU A 283 -15.98 -8.38 -2.72
C LEU A 283 -15.21 -8.04 -4.01
N LEU A 284 -13.94 -8.47 -4.14
CA LEU A 284 -13.16 -8.30 -5.38
C LEU A 284 -13.88 -8.93 -6.57
N VAL A 285 -14.29 -10.20 -6.42
CA VAL A 285 -15.00 -10.93 -7.49
C VAL A 285 -16.30 -10.24 -7.85
N ALA A 286 -17.09 -9.84 -6.86
CA ALA A 286 -18.34 -9.13 -7.08
C ALA A 286 -18.13 -7.81 -7.86
N ILE A 287 -17.11 -7.01 -7.47
CA ILE A 287 -16.81 -5.75 -8.18
C ILE A 287 -16.39 -6.01 -9.63
N LEU A 288 -15.55 -7.01 -9.87
CA LEU A 288 -15.09 -7.34 -11.22
C LEU A 288 -16.25 -7.78 -12.12
N ILE A 289 -17.27 -8.45 -11.57
CA ILE A 289 -18.46 -8.89 -12.33
C ILE A 289 -19.44 -7.73 -12.55
N PHE A 290 -19.80 -6.99 -11.49
CA PHE A 290 -20.88 -6.01 -11.55
C PHE A 290 -20.42 -4.61 -11.94
N ARG A 291 -19.16 -4.22 -11.58
CA ARG A 291 -18.64 -2.88 -11.81
C ARG A 291 -17.14 -2.87 -12.11
N PRO A 292 -16.71 -3.44 -13.26
CA PRO A 292 -15.28 -3.64 -13.57
C PRO A 292 -14.48 -2.33 -13.66
N GLN A 293 -15.15 -1.18 -13.83
CA GLN A 293 -14.51 0.13 -13.85
C GLN A 293 -14.25 0.70 -12.44
N GLY A 294 -14.78 0.07 -11.38
CA GLY A 294 -14.73 0.59 -10.02
C GLY A 294 -15.63 1.81 -9.81
N LEU A 295 -15.46 2.50 -8.67
CA LEU A 295 -16.29 3.64 -8.27
C LEU A 295 -15.95 4.92 -9.04
N LEU A 296 -14.66 5.22 -9.23
CA LEU A 296 -14.15 6.45 -9.86
C LEU A 296 -13.21 6.15 -11.06
N GLY A 297 -13.33 4.96 -11.63
CA GLY A 297 -12.57 4.58 -12.82
C GLY A 297 -13.06 5.35 -14.06
N ARG A 298 -12.12 5.63 -14.97
CA ARG A 298 -12.47 6.20 -16.27
C ARG A 298 -12.93 5.11 -17.22
N PRO A 299 -13.99 5.34 -18.02
CA PRO A 299 -14.39 4.38 -19.03
C PRO A 299 -13.21 4.11 -19.99
N LEU A 300 -12.94 2.84 -20.26
CA LEU A 300 -12.00 2.43 -21.30
C LEU A 300 -12.57 2.88 -22.64
N VAL A 301 -12.12 4.00 -23.16
CA VAL A 301 -12.39 4.39 -24.54
C VAL A 301 -11.60 3.41 -25.41
N ALA A 302 -12.30 2.50 -26.08
CA ALA A 302 -11.68 1.67 -27.08
C ALA A 302 -11.09 2.61 -28.14
N LYS A 303 -9.74 2.64 -28.21
CA LYS A 303 -9.07 3.31 -29.32
C LYS A 303 -9.37 2.48 -30.56
N VAL A 304 -10.28 2.96 -31.38
CA VAL A 304 -10.55 2.45 -32.73
C VAL A 304 -9.31 2.67 -33.59
#